data_53dd7986e8c100300c946def78b43ab7
#
_entry.id   53dd7986e8c100300c946def78b43ab7
#
_cell.length_a   1.000
_cell.length_b   1.000
_cell.length_c   1.000
_cell.angle_alpha   90.00
_cell.angle_beta   90.00
_cell.angle_gamma   90.00
#
_symmetry.space_group_name_H-M   'P 1'
#
loop_
_entity.id
_entity.type
_entity.pdbx_description
1 polymer ?
#
loop_
_entity_poly.entity_id
_entity_poly.type
_entity_poly.pdbx_seq_one_letter_code
_entity_poly.pdbx_strand_id
1 'polypeptide(L)'
;MVTVEESVVNTKLSPPNSYSAVVLGGTFDRLHDGHRLFLKAAAELAKDRIVIGVCDGPMLKNKQFAELIQPIEERMHNVENYIKVGTAAYTSYTVVAEKVSWMEFLHLLQSDYPIVHKSFKPELVVQAETITDPYGPSIIDENLGAIVVSKETVAGGLSVNKKRADRGLSQLKIEVVDLVPEESGGDNKLSSTTLRRLESEKAKEQQTPTES
;
A
#
# COMPACT_ATOMS: atom_id res chain seq x y z
N MET A 1 0.94 22.52 30.15
CA MET A 1 0.38 21.15 30.07
C MET A 1 -0.58 21.15 28.92
N VAL A 2 -0.10 20.77 27.74
CA VAL A 2 -0.88 20.77 26.48
C VAL A 2 -1.41 19.36 26.30
N THR A 3 -2.71 19.19 26.43
CA THR A 3 -3.40 17.92 26.20
C THR A 3 -3.42 17.64 24.70
N VAL A 4 -2.75 16.57 24.28
CA VAL A 4 -2.84 16.02 22.93
C VAL A 4 -4.18 15.29 22.84
N GLU A 5 -5.15 15.86 22.13
CA GLU A 5 -6.38 15.16 21.78
C GLU A 5 -6.07 14.16 20.67
N GLU A 6 -6.03 12.88 21.02
CA GLU A 6 -6.03 11.76 20.07
C GLU A 6 -7.38 11.67 19.36
N SER A 7 -7.46 12.16 18.13
CA SER A 7 -8.60 11.84 17.28
C SER A 7 -8.35 10.51 16.56
N VAL A 8 -8.68 9.41 17.22
CA VAL A 8 -8.82 8.10 16.59
C VAL A 8 -10.09 8.12 15.73
N VAL A 9 -9.97 8.22 14.45
CA VAL A 9 -11.11 8.18 13.52
C VAL A 9 -11.41 6.74 13.15
N ASN A 10 -12.54 6.28 13.64
CA ASN A 10 -13.16 5.00 13.33
C ASN A 10 -13.68 5.03 11.88
N THR A 11 -13.25 4.11 11.02
CA THR A 11 -13.58 4.05 9.59
C THR A 11 -15.01 3.60 9.33
N LYS A 12 -16.01 4.45 9.61
CA LYS A 12 -17.35 4.36 9.04
C LYS A 12 -17.62 5.65 8.26
N LEU A 13 -17.54 5.54 6.92
CA LEU A 13 -18.20 6.37 5.88
C LEU A 13 -18.47 7.84 6.23
N SER A 14 -17.39 8.59 6.44
CA SER A 14 -17.39 10.02 6.13
C SER A 14 -16.83 10.20 4.71
N PRO A 15 -17.22 11.25 3.95
CA PRO A 15 -16.53 11.53 2.69
C PRO A 15 -15.04 11.60 2.96
N PRO A 16 -14.20 10.92 2.18
CA PRO A 16 -12.80 10.75 2.52
C PRO A 16 -12.14 12.13 2.62
N ASN A 17 -11.49 12.41 3.75
CA ASN A 17 -10.53 13.50 3.78
C ASN A 17 -9.60 13.31 2.60
N SER A 18 -9.62 14.18 1.61
CA SER A 18 -8.72 14.10 0.49
C SER A 18 -7.61 15.13 0.65
N TYR A 19 -6.38 14.68 0.47
CA TYR A 19 -5.17 15.48 0.58
C TYR A 19 -4.55 15.68 -0.78
N SER A 20 -4.00 16.87 -1.07
CA SER A 20 -3.31 17.12 -2.34
C SER A 20 -2.21 16.08 -2.58
N ALA A 21 -1.40 15.80 -1.56
CA ALA A 21 -0.42 14.73 -1.61
C ALA A 21 -0.43 13.89 -0.34
N VAL A 22 -0.29 12.57 -0.48
CA VAL A 22 -0.10 11.63 0.63
C VAL A 22 1.21 10.90 0.50
N VAL A 23 1.77 10.46 1.64
CA VAL A 23 2.96 9.61 1.68
C VAL A 23 2.68 8.33 2.46
N LEU A 24 3.28 7.24 2.03
CA LEU A 24 3.32 5.97 2.75
C LEU A 24 4.66 5.27 2.50
N GLY A 25 4.99 4.32 3.36
CA GLY A 25 6.23 3.55 3.23
C GLY A 25 6.02 2.07 3.49
N GLY A 26 6.82 1.24 2.85
CA GLY A 26 6.78 -0.21 3.05
C GLY A 26 7.85 -0.95 2.26
N THR A 27 7.98 -2.25 2.51
CA THR A 27 8.88 -3.09 1.72
C THR A 27 8.26 -3.48 0.39
N PHE A 28 6.94 -3.68 0.37
CA PHE A 28 6.12 -4.07 -0.79
C PHE A 28 6.68 -5.30 -1.54
N ASP A 29 7.25 -6.22 -0.78
CA ASP A 29 7.77 -7.47 -1.31
C ASP A 29 6.62 -8.45 -1.56
N ARG A 30 6.56 -9.04 -2.76
CA ARG A 30 5.48 -9.96 -3.17
C ARG A 30 4.11 -9.37 -2.87
N LEU A 31 3.67 -8.39 -3.67
CA LEU A 31 2.39 -7.70 -3.46
C LEU A 31 1.25 -8.69 -3.18
N HIS A 32 0.79 -8.70 -1.95
CA HIS A 32 -0.35 -9.49 -1.47
C HIS A 32 -1.53 -8.58 -1.09
N ASP A 33 -2.65 -9.14 -0.72
CA ASP A 33 -3.90 -8.40 -0.51
C ASP A 33 -3.79 -7.30 0.57
N GLY A 34 -3.00 -7.53 1.64
CA GLY A 34 -2.71 -6.48 2.62
C GLY A 34 -2.01 -5.27 2.02
N HIS A 35 -1.01 -5.49 1.12
CA HIS A 35 -0.37 -4.38 0.41
C HIS A 35 -1.34 -3.69 -0.55
N ARG A 36 -2.15 -4.47 -1.29
CA ARG A 36 -3.13 -3.92 -2.24
C ARG A 36 -4.17 -3.07 -1.54
N LEU A 37 -4.69 -3.52 -0.40
CA LEU A 37 -5.62 -2.76 0.42
C LEU A 37 -5.00 -1.45 0.92
N PHE A 38 -3.74 -1.52 1.38
CA PHE A 38 -3.01 -0.35 1.88
C PHE A 38 -2.77 0.70 0.79
N LEU A 39 -2.26 0.26 -0.36
CA LEU A 39 -2.03 1.12 -1.53
C LEU A 39 -3.32 1.75 -2.05
N LYS A 40 -4.39 0.95 -2.11
CA LYS A 40 -5.71 1.43 -2.52
C LYS A 40 -6.24 2.51 -1.59
N ALA A 41 -6.23 2.27 -0.28
CA ALA A 41 -6.69 3.25 0.71
C ALA A 41 -5.89 4.55 0.62
N ALA A 42 -4.56 4.47 0.45
CA ALA A 42 -3.72 5.64 0.27
C ALA A 42 -4.03 6.41 -1.03
N ALA A 43 -4.26 5.70 -2.14
CA ALA A 43 -4.65 6.32 -3.41
C ALA A 43 -6.03 6.99 -3.35
N GLU A 44 -6.97 6.43 -2.60
CA GLU A 44 -8.29 7.03 -2.38
C GLU A 44 -8.19 8.37 -1.60
N LEU A 45 -7.27 8.46 -0.65
CA LEU A 45 -7.01 9.68 0.13
C LEU A 45 -6.23 10.74 -0.65
N ALA A 46 -5.42 10.34 -1.64
CA ALA A 46 -4.65 11.26 -2.47
C ALA A 46 -5.53 11.93 -3.52
N LYS A 47 -5.44 13.25 -3.66
CA LYS A 47 -6.14 14.01 -4.70
C LYS A 47 -5.29 14.12 -5.97
N ASP A 48 -4.07 14.57 -5.82
CA ASP A 48 -3.20 14.92 -6.94
C ASP A 48 -1.96 14.01 -7.03
N ARG A 49 -1.37 13.62 -5.87
CA ARG A 49 -0.11 12.88 -5.83
C ARG A 49 -0.04 11.88 -4.67
N ILE A 50 0.54 10.71 -4.96
CA ILE A 50 0.90 9.72 -3.95
C ILE A 50 2.40 9.46 -4.00
N VAL A 51 3.07 9.58 -2.84
CA VAL A 51 4.50 9.33 -2.67
C VAL A 51 4.70 8.03 -1.90
N ILE A 52 5.45 7.10 -2.45
CA ILE A 52 5.61 5.76 -1.91
C ILE A 52 7.08 5.47 -1.67
N GLY A 53 7.47 5.45 -0.40
CA GLY A 53 8.81 5.04 0.00
C GLY A 53 8.94 3.52 0.00
N VAL A 54 9.72 2.95 -0.91
CA VAL A 54 10.01 1.52 -0.98
C VAL A 54 11.32 1.23 -0.24
N CYS A 55 11.23 0.51 0.87
CA CYS A 55 12.37 0.22 1.75
C CYS A 55 13.45 -0.61 1.05
N ASP A 56 14.71 -0.21 1.20
CA ASP A 56 15.85 -0.96 0.68
C ASP A 56 17.09 -0.88 1.59
N GLY A 57 18.15 -1.59 1.22
CA GLY A 57 19.45 -1.55 1.87
C GLY A 57 19.37 -1.87 3.39
N PRO A 58 19.83 -0.94 4.26
CA PRO A 58 19.86 -1.16 5.70
C PRO A 58 18.54 -1.54 6.34
N MET A 59 17.41 -1.10 5.77
CA MET A 59 16.07 -1.36 6.29
C MET A 59 15.62 -2.82 6.10
N LEU A 60 16.29 -3.58 5.25
CA LEU A 60 15.97 -4.98 4.97
C LEU A 60 16.78 -5.97 5.82
N LYS A 61 17.90 -5.56 6.40
CA LYS A 61 18.88 -6.45 7.05
C LYS A 61 18.30 -7.36 8.14
N ASN A 62 17.32 -6.87 8.88
CA ASN A 62 16.73 -7.60 10.01
C ASN A 62 15.43 -8.33 9.62
N LYS A 63 15.09 -8.40 8.33
CA LYS A 63 13.90 -9.11 7.88
C LYS A 63 14.21 -10.61 7.73
N GLN A 64 13.28 -11.45 8.14
CA GLN A 64 13.42 -12.90 7.94
C GLN A 64 13.45 -13.20 6.44
N PHE A 65 14.36 -14.09 6.02
CA PHE A 65 14.61 -14.43 4.62
C PHE A 65 14.88 -13.18 3.76
N ALA A 66 15.76 -12.30 4.25
CA ALA A 66 16.09 -11.06 3.57
C ALA A 66 16.67 -11.28 2.17
N GLU A 67 17.42 -12.37 2.00
CA GLU A 67 18.02 -12.82 0.74
C GLU A 67 17.02 -13.18 -0.35
N LEU A 68 15.77 -13.47 0.04
CA LEU A 68 14.68 -13.79 -0.88
C LEU A 68 13.78 -12.58 -1.19
N ILE A 69 14.09 -11.41 -0.64
CA ILE A 69 13.31 -10.19 -0.98
C ILE A 69 13.54 -9.85 -2.44
N GLN A 70 12.45 -9.57 -3.17
CA GLN A 70 12.50 -9.17 -4.57
C GLN A 70 13.40 -7.94 -4.78
N PRO A 71 14.07 -7.81 -5.95
CA PRO A 71 14.84 -6.63 -6.30
C PRO A 71 14.03 -5.34 -6.15
N ILE A 72 14.70 -4.24 -5.81
CA ILE A 72 14.02 -2.96 -5.55
C ILE A 72 13.24 -2.46 -6.77
N GLU A 73 13.81 -2.63 -7.97
CA GLU A 73 13.19 -2.23 -9.23
C GLU A 73 11.89 -2.97 -9.49
N GLU A 74 11.85 -4.26 -9.18
CA GLU A 74 10.64 -5.08 -9.32
C GLU A 74 9.56 -4.63 -8.32
N ARG A 75 9.93 -4.37 -7.07
CA ARG A 75 8.98 -3.92 -6.03
C ARG A 75 8.41 -2.55 -6.35
N MET A 76 9.23 -1.61 -6.82
CA MET A 76 8.79 -0.28 -7.26
C MET A 76 7.85 -0.39 -8.45
N HIS A 77 8.23 -1.15 -9.46
CA HIS A 77 7.42 -1.40 -10.66
C HIS A 77 6.05 -1.99 -10.31
N ASN A 78 6.01 -3.01 -9.44
CA ASN A 78 4.78 -3.64 -9.00
C ASN A 78 3.84 -2.66 -8.27
N VAL A 79 4.38 -1.81 -7.41
CA VAL A 79 3.61 -0.79 -6.69
C VAL A 79 3.03 0.26 -7.64
N GLU A 80 3.85 0.79 -8.54
CA GLU A 80 3.40 1.77 -9.53
C GLU A 80 2.34 1.20 -10.47
N ASN A 81 2.59 0.00 -11.01
CA ASN A 81 1.64 -0.67 -11.89
C ASN A 81 0.32 -0.95 -11.19
N TYR A 82 0.35 -1.42 -9.94
CA TYR A 82 -0.87 -1.69 -9.21
C TYR A 82 -1.77 -0.46 -9.13
N ILE A 83 -1.20 0.71 -8.84
CA ILE A 83 -1.98 1.96 -8.75
C ILE A 83 -2.40 2.43 -10.16
N LYS A 84 -1.49 2.46 -11.13
CA LYS A 84 -1.74 2.96 -12.50
C LYS A 84 -2.74 2.08 -13.27
N VAL A 85 -2.59 0.75 -13.20
CA VAL A 85 -3.50 -0.18 -13.89
C VAL A 85 -4.88 -0.17 -13.25
N GLY A 86 -4.97 -0.04 -11.94
CA GLY A 86 -6.25 0.19 -11.25
C GLY A 86 -6.99 1.40 -11.81
N THR A 87 -6.28 2.49 -12.15
CA THR A 87 -6.86 3.69 -12.78
C THR A 87 -7.32 3.44 -14.22
N ALA A 88 -6.51 2.75 -15.01
CA ALA A 88 -6.81 2.47 -16.43
C ALA A 88 -8.01 1.53 -16.62
N ALA A 89 -8.12 0.50 -15.77
CA ALA A 89 -9.25 -0.42 -15.80
C ALA A 89 -10.58 0.30 -15.50
N TYR A 90 -10.58 1.21 -14.53
CA TYR A 90 -11.78 2.00 -14.22
C TYR A 90 -12.25 2.85 -15.41
N THR A 91 -11.33 3.52 -16.11
CA THR A 91 -11.68 4.34 -17.29
C THR A 91 -12.26 3.47 -18.41
N SER A 92 -11.75 2.26 -18.62
CA SER A 92 -12.31 1.33 -19.61
C SER A 92 -13.71 0.84 -19.24
N TYR A 93 -13.97 0.58 -17.95
CA TYR A 93 -15.30 0.13 -17.49
C TYR A 93 -16.35 1.22 -17.57
N THR A 94 -16.04 2.48 -17.26
CA THR A 94 -17.00 3.58 -17.41
C THR A 94 -17.36 3.80 -18.87
N VAL A 95 -16.40 3.70 -19.79
CA VAL A 95 -16.65 3.80 -21.23
C VAL A 95 -17.47 2.62 -21.76
N VAL A 96 -17.28 1.42 -21.22
CA VAL A 96 -18.05 0.22 -21.61
C VAL A 96 -19.47 0.28 -21.02
N ALA A 97 -19.62 0.70 -19.76
CA ALA A 97 -20.93 0.82 -19.12
C ALA A 97 -21.86 1.84 -19.80
N GLU A 98 -21.31 2.83 -20.48
CA GLU A 98 -22.09 3.78 -21.30
C GLU A 98 -22.56 3.18 -22.64
N LYS A 99 -21.96 2.05 -23.07
CA LYS A 99 -22.20 1.46 -24.41
C LYS A 99 -22.89 0.12 -24.40
N VAL A 100 -23.03 -0.53 -23.24
CA VAL A 100 -23.67 -1.86 -23.10
C VAL A 100 -24.97 -1.76 -22.32
N SER A 101 -25.92 -2.65 -22.64
CA SER A 101 -27.17 -2.73 -21.91
C SER A 101 -26.93 -3.23 -20.48
N TRP A 102 -27.85 -2.87 -19.54
CA TRP A 102 -27.77 -3.31 -18.15
C TRP A 102 -27.69 -4.85 -18.00
N MET A 103 -28.32 -5.60 -18.90
CA MET A 103 -28.28 -7.07 -18.90
C MET A 103 -26.91 -7.62 -19.31
N GLU A 104 -26.26 -7.03 -20.30
CA GLU A 104 -24.89 -7.40 -20.73
C GLU A 104 -23.87 -7.02 -19.65
N PHE A 105 -24.07 -5.91 -18.97
CA PHE A 105 -23.25 -5.50 -17.83
C PHE A 105 -23.34 -6.48 -16.66
N LEU A 106 -24.55 -6.98 -16.33
CA LEU A 106 -24.74 -8.01 -15.31
C LEU A 106 -24.09 -9.35 -15.67
N HIS A 107 -24.10 -9.72 -16.96
CA HIS A 107 -23.43 -10.94 -17.43
C HIS A 107 -21.91 -10.84 -17.35
N LEU A 108 -21.34 -9.65 -17.59
CA LEU A 108 -19.92 -9.37 -17.41
C LEU A 108 -19.48 -9.45 -15.94
N LEU A 109 -20.36 -9.04 -15.00
CA LEU A 109 -20.12 -9.14 -13.56
C LEU A 109 -20.20 -10.57 -13.01
N GLN A 110 -20.88 -11.49 -13.71
CA GLN A 110 -21.04 -12.91 -13.32
C GLN A 110 -19.96 -13.82 -13.90
N SER A 111 -19.15 -13.36 -14.85
CA SER A 111 -18.01 -14.12 -15.34
C SER A 111 -16.84 -13.97 -14.36
N ASP A 112 -16.07 -15.05 -14.18
CA ASP A 112 -14.89 -15.14 -13.28
C ASP A 112 -13.73 -14.17 -13.64
N TYR A 113 -14.04 -13.00 -14.15
CA TYR A 113 -13.09 -11.92 -14.27
C TYR A 113 -12.79 -11.37 -12.86
N PRO A 114 -11.51 -11.24 -12.49
CA PRO A 114 -11.15 -10.72 -11.18
C PRO A 114 -11.84 -9.37 -10.98
N ILE A 115 -12.57 -9.25 -9.87
CA ILE A 115 -13.27 -8.02 -9.47
C ILE A 115 -12.28 -6.86 -9.58
N VAL A 116 -12.42 -6.07 -10.64
CA VAL A 116 -11.60 -4.88 -10.83
C VAL A 116 -12.07 -3.88 -9.78
N HIS A 117 -11.26 -3.76 -8.74
CA HIS A 117 -11.55 -2.87 -7.63
C HIS A 117 -11.71 -1.43 -8.13
N LYS A 118 -12.92 -0.92 -7.92
CA LYS A 118 -13.35 0.44 -8.16
C LYS A 118 -12.41 1.42 -7.45
N SER A 119 -11.94 2.39 -8.20
CA SER A 119 -11.35 3.67 -7.79
C SER A 119 -9.83 3.77 -7.68
N PHE A 120 -9.20 4.12 -8.79
CA PHE A 120 -8.03 4.98 -8.77
C PHE A 120 -8.27 6.15 -9.72
N LYS A 121 -7.70 7.31 -9.42
CA LYS A 121 -7.89 8.54 -10.20
C LYS A 121 -6.90 8.54 -11.37
N PRO A 122 -7.34 8.65 -12.64
CA PRO A 122 -6.43 8.60 -13.79
C PRO A 122 -5.34 9.70 -13.77
N GLU A 123 -5.64 10.84 -13.15
CA GLU A 123 -4.74 11.98 -13.05
C GLU A 123 -3.79 11.88 -11.85
N LEU A 124 -3.89 10.82 -11.03
CA LEU A 124 -3.04 10.68 -9.85
C LEU A 124 -1.58 10.47 -10.23
N VAL A 125 -0.74 11.39 -9.82
CA VAL A 125 0.71 11.27 -9.97
C VAL A 125 1.24 10.26 -8.96
N VAL A 126 1.78 9.14 -9.44
CA VAL A 126 2.39 8.08 -8.62
C VAL A 126 3.90 8.26 -8.64
N GLN A 127 4.50 8.49 -7.48
CA GLN A 127 5.92 8.70 -7.28
C GLN A 127 6.45 7.64 -6.31
N ALA A 128 7.09 6.59 -6.83
CA ALA A 128 7.78 5.60 -6.02
C ALA A 128 9.26 5.99 -5.86
N GLU A 129 9.77 5.91 -4.65
CA GLU A 129 11.15 6.25 -4.32
C GLU A 129 11.78 5.17 -3.44
N THR A 130 13.04 4.85 -3.69
CA THR A 130 13.82 3.99 -2.79
C THR A 130 14.15 4.75 -1.52
N ILE A 131 13.86 4.15 -0.36
CA ILE A 131 14.24 4.69 0.94
C ILE A 131 15.17 3.75 1.68
N THR A 132 16.25 4.30 2.26
CA THR A 132 17.25 3.56 3.04
C THR A 132 17.20 3.90 4.53
N ASP A 133 16.30 4.81 4.92
CA ASP A 133 15.99 5.21 6.28
C ASP A 133 14.46 5.30 6.46
N PRO A 134 13.94 5.27 7.70
CA PRO A 134 12.50 5.19 7.95
C PRO A 134 11.73 6.49 7.66
N TYR A 135 12.39 7.54 7.25
CA TYR A 135 11.76 8.85 7.04
C TYR A 135 11.62 9.19 5.55
N GLY A 136 12.69 8.96 4.75
CA GLY A 136 12.70 9.24 3.30
C GLY A 136 12.08 10.60 2.94
N PRO A 137 11.21 10.67 1.91
CA PRO A 137 10.59 11.92 1.47
C PRO A 137 9.65 12.54 2.51
N SER A 138 9.17 11.77 3.49
CA SER A 138 8.18 12.26 4.45
C SER A 138 8.67 13.42 5.34
N ILE A 139 9.98 13.59 5.50
CA ILE A 139 10.58 14.67 6.30
C ILE A 139 11.27 15.75 5.47
N ILE A 140 11.07 15.75 4.15
CA ILE A 140 11.69 16.70 3.21
C ILE A 140 10.62 17.42 2.41
N ASP A 141 9.60 16.69 1.94
CA ASP A 141 8.57 17.25 1.07
C ASP A 141 7.56 18.09 1.88
N GLU A 142 7.57 19.40 1.60
CA GLU A 142 6.71 20.39 2.27
C GLU A 142 5.23 20.27 1.84
N ASN A 143 4.99 19.73 0.64
CA ASN A 143 3.67 19.69 0.01
C ASN A 143 2.83 18.45 0.40
N LEU A 144 3.34 17.62 1.31
CA LEU A 144 2.58 16.49 1.84
C LEU A 144 1.50 16.97 2.82
N GLY A 145 0.29 16.42 2.68
CA GLY A 145 -0.83 16.70 3.59
C GLY A 145 -1.06 15.60 4.63
N ALA A 146 -0.82 14.34 4.25
CA ALA A 146 -1.03 13.21 5.14
C ALA A 146 0.03 12.11 4.97
N ILE A 147 0.22 11.34 6.04
CA ILE A 147 0.94 10.07 6.04
C ILE A 147 -0.05 8.94 6.31
N VAL A 148 -0.02 7.92 5.46
CA VAL A 148 -0.86 6.73 5.61
C VAL A 148 -0.05 5.63 6.26
N VAL A 149 -0.59 5.07 7.34
CA VAL A 149 0.06 4.04 8.15
C VAL A 149 -0.91 2.88 8.43
N SER A 150 -0.38 1.69 8.72
CA SER A 150 -1.16 0.62 9.32
C SER A 150 -1.24 0.80 10.85
N LYS A 151 -2.16 0.10 11.50
CA LYS A 151 -2.23 0.09 12.97
C LYS A 151 -0.88 -0.23 13.64
N GLU A 152 -0.09 -1.12 13.03
CA GLU A 152 1.22 -1.56 13.54
C GLU A 152 2.31 -0.48 13.38
N THR A 153 2.12 0.47 12.46
CA THR A 153 3.14 1.48 12.09
C THR A 153 2.78 2.91 12.51
N VAL A 154 1.75 3.10 13.33
CA VAL A 154 1.34 4.41 13.86
C VAL A 154 2.50 5.12 14.57
N ALA A 155 3.30 4.40 15.34
CA ALA A 155 4.48 4.97 16.02
C ALA A 155 5.49 5.58 15.01
N GLY A 156 5.61 5.00 13.81
CA GLY A 156 6.41 5.54 12.72
C GLY A 156 5.86 6.89 12.23
N GLY A 157 4.55 6.99 12.03
CA GLY A 157 3.90 8.25 11.65
C GLY A 157 4.11 9.36 12.67
N LEU A 158 4.00 9.05 13.97
CA LEU A 158 4.29 10.00 15.05
C LEU A 158 5.76 10.45 15.03
N SER A 159 6.69 9.51 14.78
CA SER A 159 8.12 9.82 14.67
C SER A 159 8.41 10.73 13.45
N VAL A 160 7.76 10.51 12.33
CA VAL A 160 7.82 11.41 11.16
C VAL A 160 7.38 12.82 11.54
N ASN A 161 6.23 12.97 12.20
CA ASN A 161 5.73 14.28 12.60
C ASN A 161 6.66 15.01 13.58
N LYS A 162 7.27 14.28 14.50
CA LYS A 162 8.31 14.85 15.37
C LYS A 162 9.49 15.38 14.56
N LYS A 163 10.00 14.59 13.61
CA LYS A 163 11.11 15.01 12.72
C LYS A 163 10.74 16.19 11.83
N ARG A 164 9.51 16.24 11.34
CA ARG A 164 9.00 17.39 10.58
C ARG A 164 8.98 18.66 11.45
N ALA A 165 8.47 18.56 12.66
CA ALA A 165 8.46 19.68 13.60
C ALA A 165 9.89 20.19 13.91
N ASP A 166 10.86 19.28 14.14
CA ASP A 166 12.27 19.61 14.36
C ASP A 166 12.90 20.37 13.16
N ARG A 167 12.32 20.20 11.95
CA ARG A 167 12.74 20.85 10.70
C ARG A 167 11.91 22.08 10.31
N GLY A 168 10.94 22.47 11.14
CA GLY A 168 10.05 23.58 10.85
C GLY A 168 8.99 23.29 9.79
N LEU A 169 8.78 22.00 9.42
CA LEU A 169 7.76 21.57 8.48
C LEU A 169 6.41 21.36 9.19
N SER A 170 5.33 21.59 8.47
CA SER A 170 3.98 21.27 8.93
C SER A 170 3.85 19.77 9.23
N GLN A 171 3.20 19.42 10.34
CA GLN A 171 2.91 18.03 10.66
C GLN A 171 1.87 17.47 9.69
N LEU A 172 2.04 16.21 9.33
CA LEU A 172 1.12 15.48 8.46
C LEU A 172 -0.08 14.96 9.26
N LYS A 173 -1.25 14.94 8.64
CA LYS A 173 -2.37 14.15 9.17
C LYS A 173 -1.99 12.67 9.11
N ILE A 174 -2.15 11.96 10.22
CA ILE A 174 -1.92 10.51 10.27
C ILE A 174 -3.24 9.81 9.96
N GLU A 175 -3.27 9.10 8.83
CA GLU A 175 -4.39 8.27 8.41
C GLU A 175 -4.05 6.81 8.65
N VAL A 176 -4.89 6.12 9.42
CA VAL A 176 -4.65 4.73 9.84
C VAL A 176 -5.54 3.79 9.04
N VAL A 177 -4.92 2.85 8.33
CA VAL A 177 -5.62 1.82 7.56
C VAL A 177 -5.61 0.51 8.33
N ASP A 178 -6.80 -0.08 8.49
CA ASP A 178 -6.92 -1.43 9.02
C ASP A 178 -6.69 -2.45 7.91
N LEU A 179 -5.62 -3.22 8.04
CA LEU A 179 -5.23 -4.23 7.05
C LEU A 179 -5.85 -5.61 7.29
N VAL A 180 -6.69 -5.73 8.31
CA VAL A 180 -7.38 -6.98 8.63
C VAL A 180 -8.77 -6.93 8.01
N PRO A 181 -9.13 -7.81 7.06
CA PRO A 181 -10.52 -7.98 6.65
C PRO A 181 -11.36 -8.45 7.85
N GLU A 182 -12.50 -7.84 8.10
CA GLU A 182 -13.39 -8.16 9.24
C GLU A 182 -13.89 -9.62 9.27
N GLU A 183 -13.73 -10.37 8.17
CA GLU A 183 -14.30 -11.72 7.99
C GLU A 183 -13.30 -12.90 8.06
N SER A 184 -12.01 -12.68 8.24
CA SER A 184 -11.04 -13.77 8.32
C SER A 184 -10.56 -14.05 9.75
N GLY A 185 -11.44 -14.70 10.52
CA GLY A 185 -11.06 -15.37 11.79
C GLY A 185 -10.27 -16.65 11.50
N GLY A 186 -9.04 -16.56 11.02
CA GLY A 186 -8.20 -17.71 10.76
C GLY A 186 -6.73 -17.34 10.64
N ASP A 187 -5.88 -18.23 11.11
CA ASP A 187 -4.40 -18.17 11.20
C ASP A 187 -3.64 -18.00 9.86
N ASN A 188 -4.33 -17.64 8.77
CA ASN A 188 -3.83 -17.64 7.39
C ASN A 188 -3.64 -16.21 6.81
N LYS A 189 -3.18 -15.25 7.62
CA LYS A 189 -2.79 -13.94 7.08
C LYS A 189 -1.56 -14.11 6.18
N LEU A 190 -1.78 -14.09 4.86
CA LEU A 190 -0.70 -14.13 3.90
C LEU A 190 0.17 -12.87 4.05
N SER A 191 1.43 -13.04 4.40
CA SER A 191 2.41 -11.96 4.54
C SER A 191 3.62 -12.22 3.65
N SER A 192 4.37 -11.17 3.31
CA SER A 192 5.62 -11.34 2.55
C SER A 192 6.58 -12.33 3.22
N THR A 193 6.66 -12.33 4.55
CA THR A 193 7.48 -13.29 5.31
C THR A 193 7.00 -14.72 5.14
N THR A 194 5.68 -14.94 5.19
CA THR A 194 5.09 -16.27 4.94
C THR A 194 5.39 -16.75 3.52
N LEU A 195 5.27 -15.87 2.54
CA LEU A 195 5.57 -16.20 1.13
C LEU A 195 7.04 -16.58 0.94
N ARG A 196 7.99 -15.80 1.51
CA ARG A 196 9.42 -16.12 1.45
C ARG A 196 9.74 -17.43 2.15
N ARG A 197 9.13 -17.70 3.30
CA ARG A 197 9.30 -18.98 3.99
C ARG A 197 8.87 -20.16 3.12
N LEU A 198 7.70 -20.11 2.52
CA LEU A 198 7.19 -21.16 1.64
C LEU A 198 8.10 -21.39 0.42
N GLU A 199 8.67 -20.34 -0.15
CA GLU A 199 9.66 -20.47 -1.23
C GLU A 199 10.94 -21.12 -0.75
N SER A 200 11.44 -20.75 0.43
CA SER A 200 12.63 -21.38 1.01
C SER A 200 12.43 -22.88 1.27
N GLU A 201 11.25 -23.25 1.76
CA GLU A 201 10.89 -24.65 2.03
C GLU A 201 10.81 -25.45 0.71
N LYS A 202 10.15 -24.94 -0.31
CA LYS A 202 10.07 -25.57 -1.65
C LYS A 202 11.44 -25.75 -2.29
N ALA A 203 12.32 -24.75 -2.18
CA ALA A 203 13.68 -24.84 -2.72
C ALA A 203 14.50 -25.95 -2.04
N LYS A 204 14.32 -26.19 -0.75
CA LYS A 204 14.97 -27.28 -0.01
C LYS A 204 14.45 -28.66 -0.44
N GLU A 205 13.14 -28.81 -0.63
CA GLU A 205 12.52 -30.06 -1.08
C GLU A 205 13.03 -30.48 -2.47
N GLN A 206 13.25 -29.51 -3.37
CA GLN A 206 13.77 -29.77 -4.72
C GLN A 206 15.27 -30.14 -4.75
N GLN A 207 16.00 -29.87 -3.68
CA GLN A 207 17.42 -30.17 -3.56
C GLN A 207 17.71 -31.49 -2.85
N THR A 208 16.72 -32.17 -2.26
CA THR A 208 16.89 -33.52 -1.72
C THR A 208 16.86 -34.53 -2.88
N PRO A 209 18.00 -35.23 -3.15
CA PRO A 209 18.01 -36.29 -4.15
C PRO A 209 17.08 -37.40 -3.68
N THR A 210 16.19 -37.83 -4.56
CA THR A 210 15.47 -39.11 -4.42
C THR A 210 16.54 -40.22 -4.44
N GLU A 211 16.94 -40.71 -3.27
CA GLU A 211 17.69 -41.97 -3.16
C GLU A 211 16.74 -43.08 -3.66
N SER A 212 17.08 -43.58 -4.83
CA SER A 212 16.46 -44.79 -5.44
C SER A 212 17.43 -45.93 -5.32
#